data_a99c36489e57ea069c19bf5889ba56f5
#
_entry.id   a99c36489e57ea069c19bf5889ba56f5
#
_cell.length_a   1.000
_cell.length_b   1.000
_cell.length_c   1.000
_cell.angle_alpha   90.00
_cell.angle_beta   90.00
_cell.angle_gamma   90.00
#
_symmetry.space_group_name_H-M   'P 1'
#
loop_
_entity.id
_entity.type
_entity.pdbx_description
1 polymer ?
#
loop_
_entity_poly.entity_id
_entity_poly.type
_entity_poly.pdbx_seq_one_letter_code
_entity_poly.pdbx_strand_id
1 'polypeptide(L)' 'MFKFDKLFSTMEKKGVSTYKLREECGIDSKTVRRLRANQNIEMKTLDKICSFLDCKIEDIVEFKKD' A
#
# COMPACT_ATOMS: atom_id res chain seq x y z
N MET A 1 -6.19 -11.75 9.63
CA MET A 1 -4.95 -11.00 9.38
C MET A 1 -5.19 -9.95 8.29
N PHE A 2 -4.45 -8.86 8.32
CA PHE A 2 -4.54 -7.84 7.30
C PHE A 2 -3.77 -8.24 6.05
N LYS A 3 -4.36 -7.96 4.89
CA LYS A 3 -3.77 -8.24 3.58
C LYS A 3 -3.69 -6.95 2.78
N PHE A 4 -2.61 -6.77 2.04
CA PHE A 4 -2.39 -5.60 1.19
C PHE A 4 -2.46 -5.92 -0.30
N ASP A 5 -3.05 -7.03 -0.66
CA ASP A 5 -3.16 -7.44 -2.07
C ASP A 5 -3.93 -6.39 -2.89
N LYS A 6 -4.92 -5.77 -2.28
CA LYS A 6 -5.71 -4.72 -2.94
C LYS A 6 -4.87 -3.48 -3.28
N LEU A 7 -3.85 -3.19 -2.49
CA LEU A 7 -2.96 -2.07 -2.76
C LEU A 7 -2.33 -2.20 -4.15
N PHE A 8 -1.81 -3.39 -4.44
CA PHE A 8 -1.12 -3.61 -5.71
C PHE A 8 -2.08 -3.60 -6.88
N SER A 9 -3.31 -4.10 -6.70
CA SER A 9 -4.36 -4.00 -7.71
C SER A 9 -4.77 -2.56 -7.97
N THR A 10 -4.90 -1.77 -6.91
CA THR A 10 -5.25 -0.35 -7.03
C THR A 10 -4.14 0.43 -7.74
N MET A 11 -2.88 0.14 -7.39
CA MET A 11 -1.73 0.75 -8.04
C MET A 11 -1.74 0.44 -9.54
N GLU A 12 -1.99 -0.81 -9.90
CA GLU A 12 -2.05 -1.22 -11.29
C GLU A 12 -3.13 -0.47 -12.05
N LYS A 13 -4.32 -0.36 -11.47
CA LYS A 13 -5.43 0.37 -12.08
C LYS A 13 -5.11 1.85 -12.29
N LYS A 14 -4.32 2.43 -11.40
CA LYS A 14 -3.96 3.86 -11.46
C LYS A 14 -2.65 4.12 -12.21
N GLY A 15 -2.02 3.07 -12.72
CA GLY A 15 -0.75 3.19 -13.45
C GLY A 15 0.41 3.61 -12.58
N VAL A 16 0.41 3.22 -11.30
CA VAL A 16 1.45 3.55 -10.35
C VAL A 16 2.31 2.32 -10.07
N SER A 17 3.59 2.41 -10.40
CA SER A 17 4.56 1.33 -10.12
C SER A 17 5.08 1.44 -8.69
N THR A 18 5.74 0.38 -8.21
CA THR A 18 6.42 0.43 -6.91
C THR A 18 7.56 1.45 -6.94
N TYR A 19 8.17 1.67 -8.10
CA TYR A 19 9.18 2.70 -8.26
C TYR A 19 8.60 4.09 -7.97
N LYS A 20 7.43 4.40 -8.54
CA LYS A 20 6.74 5.67 -8.29
C LYS A 20 6.34 5.79 -6.82
N LEU A 21 5.88 4.71 -6.24
CA LEU A 21 5.49 4.71 -4.83
C LEU A 21 6.68 5.07 -3.94
N ARG A 22 7.87 4.55 -4.25
CA ARG A 22 9.07 4.88 -3.51
C ARG A 22 9.57 6.30 -3.76
N GLU A 23 9.66 6.70 -5.03
CA GLU A 23 10.27 7.98 -5.41
C GLU A 23 9.36 9.18 -5.18
N GLU A 24 8.07 9.04 -5.43
CA GLU A 24 7.14 10.15 -5.34
C GLU A 24 6.36 10.19 -4.04
N CYS A 25 6.03 9.04 -3.48
CA CYS A 25 5.31 8.96 -2.21
C CYS A 25 6.25 8.91 -1.01
N GLY A 26 7.51 8.55 -1.24
CA GLY A 26 8.51 8.50 -0.17
C GLY A 26 8.44 7.22 0.66
N ILE A 27 7.94 6.14 0.09
CA ILE A 27 7.88 4.84 0.75
C ILE A 27 9.17 4.08 0.44
N ASP A 28 9.90 3.64 1.45
CA ASP A 28 11.16 2.96 1.21
C ASP A 28 10.98 1.50 0.76
N SER A 29 12.03 0.89 0.22
CA SER A 29 11.95 -0.47 -0.31
C SER A 29 11.66 -1.50 0.77
N LYS A 30 12.11 -1.25 2.00
CA LYS A 30 11.82 -2.13 3.14
C LYS A 30 10.31 -2.16 3.43
N THR A 31 9.67 -1.00 3.39
CA THR A 31 8.22 -0.89 3.58
C THR A 31 7.46 -1.59 2.44
N VAL A 32 7.92 -1.43 1.20
CA VAL A 32 7.32 -2.14 0.06
C VAL A 32 7.38 -3.65 0.27
N ARG A 33 8.52 -4.17 0.73
CA ARG A 33 8.65 -5.60 1.02
C ARG A 33 7.68 -6.06 2.11
N ARG A 34 7.50 -5.24 3.15
CA ARG A 34 6.56 -5.54 4.23
C ARG A 34 5.12 -5.56 3.72
N LEU A 35 4.77 -4.62 2.84
CA LEU A 35 3.45 -4.60 2.21
C LEU A 35 3.21 -5.87 1.40
N ARG A 36 4.19 -6.31 0.63
CA ARG A 36 4.07 -7.54 -0.17
C ARG A 36 3.93 -8.79 0.70
N ALA A 37 4.55 -8.77 1.88
CA ALA A 37 4.52 -9.90 2.80
C ALA A 37 3.37 -9.81 3.82
N ASN A 38 2.51 -8.80 3.69
CA ASN A 38 1.39 -8.56 4.60
C ASN A 38 1.85 -8.41 6.05
N GLN A 39 3.00 -7.77 6.24
CA GLN A 39 3.55 -7.52 7.56
C GLN A 39 3.02 -6.19 8.11
N ASN A 40 3.31 -5.92 9.37
CA ASN A 40 2.82 -4.75 10.07
C ASN A 40 3.30 -3.44 9.43
N ILE A 41 2.36 -2.53 9.18
CA ILE A 41 2.64 -1.22 8.57
C ILE A 41 2.05 -0.14 9.47
N GLU A 42 2.81 0.92 9.68
CA GLU A 42 2.32 2.05 10.48
C GLU A 42 1.16 2.77 9.80
N MET A 43 0.20 3.21 10.60
CA MET A 43 -0.96 3.94 10.09
C MET A 43 -0.55 5.20 9.31
N LYS A 44 0.50 5.85 9.76
CA LYS A 44 1.01 7.05 9.10
C LYS A 44 1.53 6.76 7.68
N THR A 45 2.07 5.56 7.47
CA THR A 45 2.48 5.12 6.14
C THR A 45 1.25 4.88 5.25
N LEU A 46 0.22 4.26 5.81
CA LEU A 46 -1.05 4.04 5.09
C LEU A 46 -1.70 5.37 4.71
N ASP A 47 -1.61 6.36 5.59
CA ASP A 47 -2.12 7.70 5.32
C ASP A 47 -1.41 8.31 4.10
N LYS A 48 -0.10 8.20 4.03
CA LYS A 48 0.68 8.69 2.89
C LYS A 48 0.26 8.00 1.59
N ILE A 49 0.09 6.69 1.64
CA ILE A 49 -0.28 5.90 0.47
C ILE A 49 -1.67 6.28 -0.03
N CYS A 50 -2.64 6.37 0.88
CA CYS A 50 -4.00 6.76 0.52
C CYS A 50 -4.04 8.17 -0.08
N SER A 51 -3.28 9.10 0.50
CA SER A 51 -3.19 10.46 -0.01
C SER A 51 -2.56 10.51 -1.40
N PHE A 52 -1.49 9.75 -1.59
CA PHE A 52 -0.77 9.72 -2.87
C PHE A 52 -1.63 9.10 -3.98
N LEU A 53 -2.33 8.01 -3.67
CA LEU A 53 -3.17 7.31 -4.65
C LEU A 53 -4.56 7.92 -4.77
N ASP A 54 -4.91 8.85 -3.89
CA ASP A 54 -6.24 9.46 -3.84
C ASP A 54 -7.31 8.37 -3.79
N CYS A 55 -7.22 7.51 -2.78
CA CYS A 55 -8.12 6.38 -2.62
C CYS A 55 -8.50 6.20 -1.15
N LYS A 56 -9.42 5.29 -0.90
CA LYS A 56 -9.87 4.97 0.47
C LYS A 56 -9.03 3.86 1.05
N ILE A 57 -9.04 3.73 2.38
CA ILE A 57 -8.27 2.67 3.06
C ILE A 57 -8.72 1.27 2.60
N GLU A 58 -9.99 1.07 2.32
CA GLU A 58 -10.51 -0.21 1.86
C GLU A 58 -10.06 -0.57 0.45
N ASP A 59 -9.47 0.38 -0.27
CA ASP A 59 -8.90 0.13 -1.61
C ASP A 59 -7.48 -0.44 -1.53
N ILE A 60 -6.85 -0.40 -0.36
CA ILE A 60 -5.47 -0.85 -0.20
C ILE A 60 -5.30 -1.96 0.85
N VAL A 61 -6.24 -2.11 1.75
CA VAL A 61 -6.12 -3.13 2.82
C VAL A 61 -7.46 -3.82 3.04
N GLU A 62 -7.40 -5.09 3.40
CA GLU A 62 -8.59 -5.82 3.85
C GLU A 62 -8.20 -6.71 5.03
N PHE A 63 -9.16 -6.98 5.89
CA PHE A 63 -8.97 -7.91 7.00
C PHE A 63 -9.60 -9.24 6.64
N LYS A 64 -8.80 -10.30 6.70
CA LYS A 64 -9.29 -11.66 6.51
C LYS A 64 -9.20 -12.41 7.81
N LYS A 65 -10.33 -12.95 8.23
CA LYS A 65 -10.39 -13.77 9.43
C LYS A 65 -9.77 -15.14 9.13
N ASP A 66 -8.91 -15.60 10.01
CA ASP A 66 -8.22 -16.89 9.87
C ASP A 66 -9.17 -18.08 10.08
#